data_34e5dcb7ff858e60bd7bda067587b56e
#
_entry.id   34e5dcb7ff858e60bd7bda067587b56e
#
_cell.length_a   1.000
_cell.length_b   1.000
_cell.length_c   1.000
_cell.angle_alpha   90.00
_cell.angle_beta   90.00
_cell.angle_gamma   90.00
#
_symmetry.space_group_name_H-M   'P 1'
#
loop_
_entity.id
_entity.type
_entity.pdbx_description
1 polymer ?
#
loop_
_entity_poly.entity_id
_entity_poly.type
_entity_poly.pdbx_seq_one_letter_code
_entity_poly.pdbx_strand_id
1 'polypeptide(L)'
;MSAEVITQVRFRPSIFLALGVGLVVLAASLLVFFWITSAAPRFSKDDKNLQSGDAVRGRLVFLGAYCSSCHAEPGQQDPLKLGGGLALASAFGIFRVPNISPDPVDGIGAWSVADLANALIAGVSPEEKHYYPAFPYTSYTKMSLNDVRDLYAYLRTLPSVSGKPPSHDLPLLFRYRRFIGIWKLLFFTEGKAPDVTSEERGAYLVETLGHCAECHSSRNLLGAIKPDTRFAGGTDPEGSGFVPNITPRRIGDWTEDNIEEMLRTGQTPDHGRVGSSMADVVLNTAQLSQSDREAIARYVKLLPARPTAAP
;
A
#
# COMPACT_ATOMS: atom_id res chain seq x y z
N MET A 1 53.13 0.80 -64.65
CA MET A 1 51.88 0.00 -64.54
C MET A 1 51.76 -0.43 -63.09
N SER A 2 50.98 0.27 -62.30
CA SER A 2 50.75 -0.03 -60.91
C SER A 2 49.47 -0.83 -60.77
N ALA A 3 49.55 -2.07 -60.30
CA ALA A 3 48.38 -2.93 -60.06
C ALA A 3 47.76 -2.54 -58.70
N GLU A 4 46.51 -1.99 -58.72
CA GLU A 4 45.71 -1.79 -57.54
C GLU A 4 45.26 -3.15 -56.97
N VAL A 5 45.68 -3.44 -55.78
CA VAL A 5 45.22 -4.60 -55.01
C VAL A 5 43.85 -4.24 -54.38
N ILE A 6 42.75 -4.61 -55.03
CA ILE A 6 41.43 -4.48 -54.44
C ILE A 6 41.28 -5.59 -53.41
N THR A 7 41.39 -5.23 -52.11
CA THR A 7 41.16 -6.16 -51.00
C THR A 7 39.65 -6.41 -50.88
N GLN A 8 39.19 -7.56 -51.38
CA GLN A 8 37.80 -8.00 -51.25
C GLN A 8 37.51 -8.32 -49.77
N VAL A 9 36.76 -7.48 -49.09
CA VAL A 9 36.20 -7.77 -47.77
C VAL A 9 35.18 -8.91 -47.89
N ARG A 10 35.57 -10.14 -47.57
CA ARG A 10 34.66 -11.29 -47.50
C ARG A 10 33.80 -11.15 -46.25
N PHE A 11 32.58 -10.66 -46.45
CA PHE A 11 31.57 -10.71 -45.37
C PHE A 11 31.22 -12.18 -45.07
N ARG A 12 31.46 -12.61 -43.83
CA ARG A 12 31.12 -13.97 -43.37
C ARG A 12 29.61 -14.04 -43.14
N PRO A 13 28.80 -14.82 -43.88
CA PRO A 13 27.35 -14.89 -43.71
C PRO A 13 26.91 -15.36 -42.33
N SER A 14 27.78 -16.07 -41.59
CA SER A 14 27.57 -16.48 -40.19
C SER A 14 27.45 -15.29 -39.19
N ILE A 15 28.09 -14.14 -39.51
CA ILE A 15 28.00 -12.96 -38.64
C ILE A 15 26.60 -12.32 -38.77
N PHE A 16 26.07 -12.21 -39.97
CA PHE A 16 24.72 -11.66 -40.18
C PHE A 16 23.64 -12.56 -39.58
N LEU A 17 23.81 -13.88 -39.67
CA LEU A 17 22.90 -14.82 -39.00
C LEU A 17 22.96 -14.68 -37.49
N ALA A 18 24.15 -14.58 -36.90
CA ALA A 18 24.33 -14.41 -35.44
C ALA A 18 23.72 -13.07 -34.96
N LEU A 19 23.92 -11.97 -35.70
CA LEU A 19 23.32 -10.68 -35.41
C LEU A 19 21.80 -10.72 -35.51
N GLY A 20 21.26 -11.39 -36.55
CA GLY A 20 19.81 -11.58 -36.72
C GLY A 20 19.19 -12.36 -35.55
N VAL A 21 19.80 -13.47 -35.16
CA VAL A 21 19.35 -14.26 -34.00
C VAL A 21 19.45 -13.43 -32.70
N GLY A 22 20.54 -12.69 -32.51
CA GLY A 22 20.71 -11.80 -31.36
C GLY A 22 19.62 -10.73 -31.26
N LEU A 23 19.24 -10.11 -32.38
CA LEU A 23 18.15 -9.13 -32.44
C LEU A 23 16.78 -9.76 -32.13
N VAL A 24 16.51 -10.95 -32.63
CA VAL A 24 15.25 -11.66 -32.35
C VAL A 24 15.17 -12.02 -30.87
N VAL A 25 16.25 -12.53 -30.27
CA VAL A 25 16.31 -12.86 -28.84
C VAL A 25 16.12 -11.60 -28.00
N LEU A 26 16.78 -10.49 -28.35
CA LEU A 26 16.61 -9.21 -27.66
C LEU A 26 15.16 -8.71 -27.75
N ALA A 27 14.58 -8.73 -28.94
CA ALA A 27 13.18 -8.31 -29.14
C ALA A 27 12.21 -9.17 -28.32
N ALA A 28 12.38 -10.50 -28.34
CA ALA A 28 11.58 -11.42 -27.55
C ALA A 28 11.74 -11.15 -26.04
N SER A 29 12.97 -10.94 -25.57
CA SER A 29 13.25 -10.60 -24.17
C SER A 29 12.59 -9.29 -23.75
N LEU A 30 12.64 -8.27 -24.59
CA LEU A 30 11.96 -6.99 -24.34
C LEU A 30 10.44 -7.17 -24.30
N LEU A 31 9.85 -7.92 -25.24
CA LEU A 31 8.40 -8.21 -25.23
C LEU A 31 7.99 -8.92 -23.94
N VAL A 32 8.72 -9.95 -23.53
CA VAL A 32 8.49 -10.66 -22.27
C VAL A 32 8.61 -9.70 -21.08
N PHE A 33 9.66 -8.88 -21.02
CA PHE A 33 9.84 -7.88 -19.98
C PHE A 33 8.65 -6.92 -19.91
N PHE A 34 8.23 -6.36 -21.06
CA PHE A 34 7.09 -5.43 -21.11
C PHE A 34 5.77 -6.10 -20.74
N TRP A 35 5.61 -7.37 -21.04
CA TRP A 35 4.41 -8.13 -20.68
C TRP A 35 4.35 -8.43 -19.18
N ILE A 36 5.41 -9.00 -18.60
CA ILE A 36 5.44 -9.39 -17.17
C ILE A 36 5.47 -8.18 -16.21
N THR A 37 5.91 -7.01 -16.68
CA THR A 37 5.93 -5.77 -15.90
C THR A 37 4.77 -4.84 -16.21
N SER A 38 3.75 -5.28 -16.94
CA SER A 38 2.58 -4.47 -17.23
C SER A 38 1.71 -4.30 -15.99
N ALA A 39 1.12 -3.11 -15.83
CA ALA A 39 0.16 -2.82 -14.79
C ALA A 39 -1.25 -3.08 -15.34
N ALA A 40 -1.67 -4.35 -15.33
CA ALA A 40 -2.99 -4.72 -15.82
C ALA A 40 -4.05 -4.50 -14.72
N PRO A 41 -5.17 -3.80 -15.03
CA PRO A 41 -6.30 -3.70 -14.12
C PRO A 41 -6.96 -5.07 -13.94
N ARG A 42 -7.39 -5.38 -12.72
CA ARG A 42 -8.05 -6.63 -12.36
C ARG A 42 -9.57 -6.55 -12.51
N PHE A 43 -10.12 -5.37 -12.29
CA PHE A 43 -11.56 -5.12 -12.29
C PHE A 43 -11.94 -4.23 -13.46
N SER A 44 -13.00 -4.62 -14.18
CA SER A 44 -13.59 -3.85 -15.26
C SER A 44 -14.70 -2.92 -14.72
N LYS A 45 -14.95 -1.81 -15.39
CA LYS A 45 -16.07 -0.89 -15.06
C LYS A 45 -17.43 -1.57 -15.21
N ASP A 46 -17.53 -2.61 -16.00
CA ASP A 46 -18.76 -3.40 -16.24
C ASP A 46 -18.92 -4.56 -15.26
N ASP A 47 -18.03 -4.70 -14.26
CA ASP A 47 -18.12 -5.77 -13.26
C ASP A 47 -19.38 -5.59 -12.41
N LYS A 48 -20.32 -6.54 -12.53
CA LYS A 48 -21.59 -6.55 -11.81
C LYS A 48 -21.42 -6.62 -10.28
N ASN A 49 -20.30 -7.10 -9.81
CA ASN A 49 -19.98 -7.16 -8.39
C ASN A 49 -19.57 -5.80 -7.80
N LEU A 50 -19.33 -4.79 -8.64
CA LEU A 50 -18.91 -3.44 -8.26
C LEU A 50 -20.05 -2.42 -8.39
N GLN A 51 -21.25 -2.81 -7.96
CA GLN A 51 -22.42 -1.91 -7.91
C GLN A 51 -22.38 -0.98 -6.69
N SER A 52 -23.48 -0.26 -6.42
CA SER A 52 -23.57 0.70 -5.33
C SER A 52 -23.23 0.10 -3.96
N GLY A 53 -22.49 0.86 -3.15
CA GLY A 53 -22.18 0.56 -1.75
C GLY A 53 -23.04 1.38 -0.78
N ASP A 54 -22.80 1.15 0.51
CA ASP A 54 -23.45 1.82 1.64
C ASP A 54 -22.44 2.76 2.33
N ALA A 55 -22.72 4.06 2.31
CA ALA A 55 -21.82 5.07 2.88
C ALA A 55 -21.67 4.97 4.41
N VAL A 56 -22.69 4.45 5.13
CA VAL A 56 -22.61 4.29 6.58
C VAL A 56 -21.59 3.19 6.94
N ARG A 57 -21.67 2.05 6.27
CA ARG A 57 -20.65 1.00 6.41
C ARG A 57 -19.30 1.46 5.88
N GLY A 58 -19.29 2.21 4.77
CA GLY A 58 -18.07 2.78 4.19
C GLY A 58 -17.30 3.69 5.15
N ARG A 59 -18.00 4.43 6.02
CA ARG A 59 -17.36 5.19 7.09
C ARG A 59 -16.55 4.29 8.04
N LEU A 60 -17.06 3.11 8.38
CA LEU A 60 -16.33 2.18 9.25
C LEU A 60 -15.09 1.61 8.55
N VAL A 61 -15.18 1.34 7.25
CA VAL A 61 -14.02 0.94 6.44
C VAL A 61 -12.99 2.05 6.38
N PHE A 62 -13.41 3.30 6.14
CA PHE A 62 -12.56 4.49 6.11
C PHE A 62 -11.78 4.69 7.43
N LEU A 63 -12.47 4.53 8.55
CA LEU A 63 -11.87 4.62 9.88
C LEU A 63 -10.91 3.44 10.14
N GLY A 64 -11.31 2.22 9.79
CA GLY A 64 -10.49 1.02 9.97
C GLY A 64 -9.24 1.01 9.09
N ALA A 65 -9.28 1.69 7.94
CA ALA A 65 -8.16 1.84 7.01
C ALA A 65 -7.33 3.12 7.24
N TYR A 66 -7.68 3.94 8.24
CA TYR A 66 -6.97 5.17 8.64
C TYR A 66 -6.74 6.15 7.48
N CYS A 67 -7.66 6.25 6.55
CA CYS A 67 -7.48 7.02 5.31
C CYS A 67 -7.12 8.49 5.59
N SER A 68 -7.76 9.12 6.59
CA SER A 68 -7.52 10.51 6.95
C SER A 68 -6.12 10.76 7.52
N SER A 69 -5.50 9.76 8.18
CA SER A 69 -4.17 9.93 8.78
C SER A 69 -3.10 10.31 7.74
N CYS A 70 -3.24 9.83 6.51
CA CYS A 70 -2.32 10.14 5.42
C CYS A 70 -2.90 11.17 4.43
N HIS A 71 -4.20 11.10 4.14
CA HIS A 71 -4.80 11.86 3.06
C HIS A 71 -5.39 13.22 3.48
N ALA A 72 -5.57 13.50 4.78
CA ALA A 72 -5.91 14.84 5.23
C ALA A 72 -4.75 15.81 4.92
N GLU A 73 -5.10 17.05 4.58
CA GLU A 73 -4.07 18.06 4.33
C GLU A 73 -3.31 18.39 5.63
N PRO A 74 -1.97 18.43 5.61
CA PRO A 74 -1.19 18.76 6.79
C PRO A 74 -1.55 20.16 7.35
N GLY A 75 -1.74 20.20 8.68
CA GLY A 75 -1.98 21.47 9.39
C GLY A 75 -3.43 22.01 9.34
N GLN A 76 -4.35 21.32 8.68
CA GLN A 76 -5.76 21.70 8.71
C GLN A 76 -6.53 21.05 9.89
N GLN A 77 -7.67 21.66 10.25
CA GLN A 77 -8.46 21.19 11.38
C GLN A 77 -9.48 20.10 11.03
N ASP A 78 -9.94 20.05 9.77
CA ASP A 78 -10.95 19.09 9.33
C ASP A 78 -10.31 17.85 8.68
N PRO A 79 -10.24 16.71 9.38
CA PRO A 79 -9.58 15.50 8.87
C PRO A 79 -10.32 14.86 7.69
N LEU A 80 -11.50 15.34 7.34
CA LEU A 80 -12.28 14.82 6.19
C LEU A 80 -12.00 15.56 4.89
N LYS A 81 -11.20 16.63 4.92
CA LYS A 81 -10.68 17.28 3.71
C LYS A 81 -9.44 16.53 3.22
N LEU A 82 -9.66 15.63 2.28
CA LEU A 82 -8.66 14.67 1.84
C LEU A 82 -7.83 15.17 0.65
N GLY A 83 -7.34 16.41 0.73
CA GLY A 83 -6.51 17.05 -0.31
C GLY A 83 -5.11 16.48 -0.44
N GLY A 84 -4.66 15.65 0.49
CA GLY A 84 -3.35 15.00 0.47
C GLY A 84 -2.21 15.96 0.83
N GLY A 85 -1.02 15.70 0.26
CA GLY A 85 0.15 16.57 0.44
C GLY A 85 1.14 16.12 1.50
N LEU A 86 0.77 15.20 2.39
CA LEU A 86 1.70 14.64 3.37
C LEU A 86 2.94 14.08 2.67
N ALA A 87 4.11 14.40 3.22
CA ALA A 87 5.41 13.96 2.73
C ALA A 87 5.90 12.76 3.53
N LEU A 88 5.87 11.58 2.92
CA LEU A 88 6.41 10.35 3.51
C LEU A 88 7.86 10.20 3.08
N ALA A 89 8.80 10.51 3.99
CA ALA A 89 10.22 10.32 3.75
C ALA A 89 10.59 8.84 3.84
N SER A 90 11.43 8.37 2.94
CA SER A 90 11.89 6.98 2.90
C SER A 90 13.32 6.87 2.37
N ALA A 91 13.92 5.69 2.45
CA ALA A 91 15.21 5.39 1.82
C ALA A 91 15.18 5.53 0.28
N PHE A 92 14.00 5.59 -0.34
CA PHE A 92 13.81 5.72 -1.79
C PHE A 92 13.50 7.14 -2.23
N GLY A 93 13.43 8.10 -1.32
CA GLY A 93 13.03 9.49 -1.55
C GLY A 93 11.72 9.83 -0.84
N ILE A 94 11.08 10.92 -1.25
CA ILE A 94 9.86 11.43 -0.63
C ILE A 94 8.65 11.06 -1.49
N PHE A 95 7.73 10.29 -0.92
CA PHE A 95 6.42 10.06 -1.50
C PHE A 95 5.45 11.15 -1.04
N ARG A 96 4.66 11.67 -1.95
CA ARG A 96 3.59 12.64 -1.66
C ARG A 96 2.26 11.93 -1.70
N VAL A 97 1.52 12.01 -0.61
CA VAL A 97 0.19 11.41 -0.52
C VAL A 97 -0.78 12.16 -1.44
N PRO A 98 -1.54 11.47 -2.31
CA PRO A 98 -2.42 12.10 -3.27
C PRO A 98 -3.70 12.65 -2.64
N ASN A 99 -4.35 13.57 -3.34
CA ASN A 99 -5.72 13.99 -3.08
C ASN A 99 -6.67 12.83 -3.42
N ILE A 100 -7.46 12.37 -2.44
CA ILE A 100 -8.52 11.36 -2.62
C ILE A 100 -9.91 11.91 -2.30
N SER A 101 -10.05 13.23 -2.25
CA SER A 101 -11.38 13.86 -2.14
C SER A 101 -12.23 13.60 -3.41
N PRO A 102 -13.55 13.79 -3.34
CA PRO A 102 -14.42 13.62 -4.51
C PRO A 102 -14.31 14.76 -5.54
N ASP A 103 -13.20 15.50 -5.56
CA ASP A 103 -12.90 16.46 -6.60
C ASP A 103 -12.68 15.73 -7.94
N PRO A 104 -13.39 16.13 -9.04
CA PRO A 104 -13.34 15.40 -10.30
C PRO A 104 -12.04 15.64 -11.09
N VAL A 105 -11.27 16.68 -10.77
CA VAL A 105 -10.05 17.07 -11.51
C VAL A 105 -8.79 16.73 -10.73
N ASP A 106 -8.76 17.04 -9.46
CA ASP A 106 -7.56 16.93 -8.63
C ASP A 106 -7.61 15.75 -7.66
N GLY A 107 -8.80 15.21 -7.41
CA GLY A 107 -9.04 14.03 -6.55
C GLY A 107 -9.47 12.79 -7.33
N ILE A 108 -10.31 11.98 -6.69
CA ILE A 108 -10.84 10.72 -7.26
C ILE A 108 -12.32 10.83 -7.67
N GLY A 109 -12.85 12.05 -7.80
CA GLY A 109 -14.26 12.29 -8.13
C GLY A 109 -14.71 11.75 -9.49
N ALA A 110 -13.78 11.62 -10.45
CA ALA A 110 -14.05 11.03 -11.76
C ALA A 110 -13.83 9.50 -11.80
N TRP A 111 -13.36 8.89 -10.71
CA TRP A 111 -13.11 7.44 -10.66
C TRP A 111 -14.41 6.66 -10.58
N SER A 112 -14.39 5.45 -11.13
CA SER A 112 -15.39 4.41 -10.89
C SER A 112 -15.02 3.56 -9.66
N VAL A 113 -15.96 2.75 -9.19
CA VAL A 113 -15.67 1.74 -8.15
C VAL A 113 -14.57 0.77 -8.60
N ALA A 114 -14.54 0.44 -9.90
CA ALA A 114 -13.49 -0.43 -10.45
C ALA A 114 -12.11 0.23 -10.39
N ASP A 115 -12.00 1.54 -10.62
CA ASP A 115 -10.74 2.27 -10.48
C ASP A 115 -10.24 2.23 -9.03
N LEU A 116 -11.13 2.44 -8.06
CA LEU A 116 -10.79 2.31 -6.64
C LEU A 116 -10.41 0.86 -6.27
N ALA A 117 -11.15 -0.14 -6.76
CA ALA A 117 -10.83 -1.54 -6.54
C ALA A 117 -9.45 -1.92 -7.11
N ASN A 118 -9.13 -1.47 -8.32
CA ASN A 118 -7.81 -1.69 -8.93
C ASN A 118 -6.69 -1.00 -8.13
N ALA A 119 -6.93 0.21 -7.62
CA ALA A 119 -5.98 0.91 -6.79
C ALA A 119 -5.69 0.15 -5.48
N LEU A 120 -6.73 -0.20 -4.72
CA LEU A 120 -6.62 -0.84 -3.41
C LEU A 120 -6.15 -2.29 -3.50
N ILE A 121 -6.75 -3.09 -4.37
CA ILE A 121 -6.54 -4.55 -4.39
C ILE A 121 -5.37 -4.94 -5.30
N ALA A 122 -5.22 -4.29 -6.44
CA ALA A 122 -4.18 -4.63 -7.42
C ALA A 122 -3.00 -3.64 -7.41
N GLY A 123 -3.10 -2.48 -6.74
CA GLY A 123 -2.08 -1.44 -6.76
C GLY A 123 -1.84 -0.89 -8.18
N VAL A 124 -2.92 -0.67 -8.94
CA VAL A 124 -2.90 -0.18 -10.32
C VAL A 124 -3.78 1.06 -10.44
N SER A 125 -3.24 2.13 -11.04
CA SER A 125 -3.98 3.37 -11.27
C SER A 125 -4.91 3.27 -12.49
N PRO A 126 -5.89 4.21 -12.64
CA PRO A 126 -6.73 4.29 -13.83
C PRO A 126 -5.96 4.47 -15.15
N GLU A 127 -4.73 5.02 -15.09
CA GLU A 127 -3.82 5.17 -16.24
C GLU A 127 -2.93 3.93 -16.46
N GLU A 128 -3.29 2.80 -15.87
CA GLU A 128 -2.56 1.54 -15.97
C GLU A 128 -1.08 1.67 -15.56
N LYS A 129 -0.84 2.35 -14.43
CA LYS A 129 0.48 2.47 -13.82
C LYS A 129 0.50 1.79 -12.45
N HIS A 130 1.59 1.11 -12.13
CA HIS A 130 1.77 0.58 -10.77
C HIS A 130 1.83 1.70 -9.75
N TYR A 131 1.15 1.51 -8.61
CA TYR A 131 1.42 2.30 -7.42
C TYR A 131 2.69 1.82 -6.73
N TYR A 132 3.39 2.75 -6.07
CA TYR A 132 4.49 2.40 -5.18
C TYR A 132 3.97 1.71 -3.93
N PRO A 133 4.72 0.76 -3.33
CA PRO A 133 4.29 0.07 -2.10
C PRO A 133 4.32 0.95 -0.84
N ALA A 134 4.60 2.25 -0.96
CA ALA A 134 4.27 3.27 0.04
C ALA A 134 2.75 3.43 0.21
N PHE A 135 1.96 3.08 -0.79
CA PHE A 135 0.53 2.84 -0.69
C PHE A 135 0.30 1.38 -0.32
N PRO A 136 -0.36 1.05 0.83
CA PRO A 136 -0.38 -0.29 1.39
C PRO A 136 -1.32 -1.27 0.66
N TYR A 137 -1.32 -1.26 -0.68
CA TYR A 137 -2.10 -2.24 -1.47
C TYR A 137 -1.67 -3.69 -1.20
N THR A 138 -0.47 -3.91 -0.69
CA THR A 138 0.02 -5.21 -0.24
C THR A 138 -0.81 -5.81 0.89
N SER A 139 -1.42 -4.97 1.69
CA SER A 139 -2.38 -5.33 2.73
C SER A 139 -3.81 -5.30 2.19
N TYR A 140 -4.18 -4.22 1.49
CA TYR A 140 -5.52 -4.03 0.92
C TYR A 140 -5.91 -5.05 -0.16
N THR A 141 -4.96 -5.79 -0.73
CA THR A 141 -5.26 -6.87 -1.68
C THR A 141 -6.24 -7.93 -1.13
N LYS A 142 -6.41 -7.98 0.20
CA LYS A 142 -7.37 -8.87 0.90
C LYS A 142 -8.70 -8.18 1.22
N MET A 143 -8.93 -6.93 0.80
CA MET A 143 -10.22 -6.26 1.03
C MET A 143 -11.36 -6.97 0.33
N SER A 144 -12.51 -7.03 1.00
CA SER A 144 -13.74 -7.49 0.38
C SER A 144 -14.24 -6.47 -0.65
N LEU A 145 -14.84 -6.93 -1.75
CA LEU A 145 -15.44 -6.03 -2.72
C LEU A 145 -16.61 -5.24 -2.13
N ASN A 146 -17.28 -5.77 -1.10
CA ASN A 146 -18.30 -5.04 -0.37
C ASN A 146 -17.70 -3.82 0.32
N ASP A 147 -16.57 -3.99 1.03
CA ASP A 147 -15.91 -2.88 1.71
C ASP A 147 -15.36 -1.84 0.72
N VAL A 148 -14.85 -2.27 -0.43
CA VAL A 148 -14.43 -1.33 -1.49
C VAL A 148 -15.60 -0.48 -1.99
N ARG A 149 -16.76 -1.10 -2.24
CA ARG A 149 -17.97 -0.39 -2.69
C ARG A 149 -18.49 0.57 -1.63
N ASP A 150 -18.53 0.11 -0.38
CA ASP A 150 -19.01 0.89 0.76
C ASP A 150 -18.06 2.07 1.01
N LEU A 151 -16.75 1.85 0.98
CA LEU A 151 -15.74 2.90 1.07
C LEU A 151 -15.88 3.94 -0.07
N TYR A 152 -16.06 3.47 -1.31
CA TYR A 152 -16.30 4.38 -2.44
C TYR A 152 -17.53 5.24 -2.22
N ALA A 153 -18.64 4.63 -1.77
CA ALA A 153 -19.87 5.37 -1.47
C ALA A 153 -19.63 6.44 -0.40
N TYR A 154 -18.87 6.14 0.65
CA TYR A 154 -18.54 7.10 1.69
C TYR A 154 -17.64 8.22 1.19
N LEU A 155 -16.56 7.91 0.46
CA LEU A 155 -15.64 8.91 -0.09
C LEU A 155 -16.36 9.94 -0.96
N ARG A 156 -17.43 9.54 -1.66
CA ARG A 156 -18.28 10.43 -2.47
C ARG A 156 -19.11 11.42 -1.65
N THR A 157 -19.26 11.19 -0.34
CA THR A 157 -20.00 12.11 0.56
C THR A 157 -19.12 13.17 1.20
N LEU A 158 -17.79 13.04 1.07
CA LEU A 158 -16.82 13.91 1.73
C LEU A 158 -16.67 15.26 0.99
N PRO A 159 -16.09 16.28 1.67
CA PRO A 159 -15.82 17.56 1.02
C PRO A 159 -14.89 17.41 -0.19
N SER A 160 -15.27 18.04 -1.30
CA SER A 160 -14.37 18.20 -2.46
C SER A 160 -13.26 19.19 -2.13
N VAL A 161 -12.03 18.84 -2.44
CA VAL A 161 -10.83 19.68 -2.21
C VAL A 161 -10.09 19.85 -3.53
N SER A 162 -10.03 21.07 -4.02
CA SER A 162 -9.25 21.41 -5.21
C SER A 162 -7.76 21.50 -4.89
N GLY A 163 -6.93 21.16 -5.84
CA GLY A 163 -5.47 21.23 -5.74
C GLY A 163 -4.82 19.86 -5.78
N LYS A 164 -3.77 19.79 -6.58
CA LYS A 164 -2.92 18.59 -6.71
C LYS A 164 -1.69 18.72 -5.81
N PRO A 165 -1.44 17.76 -4.94
CA PRO A 165 -0.16 17.68 -4.24
C PRO A 165 1.02 17.66 -5.22
N PRO A 166 2.22 18.12 -4.80
CA PRO A 166 3.43 17.99 -5.60
C PRO A 166 3.69 16.55 -6.02
N SER A 167 4.42 16.38 -7.11
CA SER A 167 4.91 15.05 -7.52
C SER A 167 5.84 14.47 -6.47
N HIS A 168 5.96 13.14 -6.44
CA HIS A 168 6.96 12.46 -5.61
C HIS A 168 8.36 12.98 -5.93
N ASP A 169 9.18 13.16 -4.90
CA ASP A 169 10.59 13.51 -5.04
C ASP A 169 11.43 12.23 -4.88
N LEU A 170 11.69 11.59 -6.02
CA LEU A 170 12.37 10.30 -6.10
C LEU A 170 13.57 10.39 -7.04
N PRO A 171 14.67 9.65 -6.79
CA PRO A 171 15.75 9.46 -7.75
C PRO A 171 15.23 8.95 -9.10
N LEU A 172 15.91 9.33 -10.19
CA LEU A 172 15.47 9.08 -11.57
C LEU A 172 15.07 7.62 -11.83
N LEU A 173 15.85 6.68 -11.33
CA LEU A 173 15.58 5.24 -11.48
C LEU A 173 14.22 4.82 -10.90
N PHE A 174 13.86 5.37 -9.74
CA PHE A 174 12.60 5.03 -9.07
C PHE A 174 11.39 5.74 -9.65
N ARG A 175 11.55 6.76 -10.52
CA ARG A 175 10.44 7.38 -11.25
C ARG A 175 9.86 6.47 -12.33
N TYR A 176 10.62 5.48 -12.80
CA TYR A 176 10.16 4.55 -13.83
C TYR A 176 9.33 3.42 -13.20
N ARG A 177 8.03 3.66 -13.03
CA ARG A 177 7.09 2.80 -12.30
C ARG A 177 7.00 1.36 -12.81
N ARG A 178 7.49 1.08 -14.01
CA ARG A 178 7.50 -0.29 -14.57
C ARG A 178 8.40 -1.23 -13.75
N PHE A 179 9.43 -0.73 -13.09
CA PHE A 179 10.25 -1.53 -12.16
C PHE A 179 9.47 -2.02 -10.93
N ILE A 180 8.35 -1.35 -10.58
CA ILE A 180 7.45 -1.84 -9.55
C ILE A 180 6.76 -3.14 -9.98
N GLY A 181 6.60 -3.39 -11.30
CA GLY A 181 6.15 -4.68 -11.81
C GLY A 181 7.08 -5.82 -11.41
N ILE A 182 8.41 -5.63 -11.50
CA ILE A 182 9.41 -6.60 -11.02
C ILE A 182 9.29 -6.76 -9.49
N TRP A 183 9.18 -5.64 -8.76
CA TRP A 183 9.00 -5.67 -7.31
C TRP A 183 7.76 -6.49 -6.91
N LYS A 184 6.65 -6.30 -7.63
CA LYS A 184 5.42 -7.09 -7.41
C LYS A 184 5.64 -8.58 -7.66
N LEU A 185 6.34 -8.97 -8.71
CA LEU A 185 6.65 -10.38 -8.97
C LEU A 185 7.44 -11.04 -7.83
N LEU A 186 8.26 -10.27 -7.12
CA LEU A 186 9.10 -10.78 -6.03
C LEU A 186 8.41 -10.75 -4.67
N PHE A 187 7.55 -9.76 -4.40
CA PHE A 187 7.10 -9.44 -3.05
C PHE A 187 5.59 -9.24 -2.91
N PHE A 188 4.85 -9.19 -3.99
CA PHE A 188 3.40 -9.03 -3.95
C PHE A 188 2.72 -10.36 -4.28
N THR A 189 1.91 -10.82 -3.35
CA THR A 189 1.00 -11.95 -3.56
C THR A 189 -0.42 -11.43 -3.45
N GLU A 190 -1.20 -11.64 -4.49
CA GLU A 190 -2.62 -11.29 -4.46
C GLU A 190 -3.32 -12.04 -3.34
N GLY A 191 -4.01 -11.29 -2.49
CA GLY A 191 -4.81 -11.84 -1.42
C GLY A 191 -6.20 -12.26 -1.90
N LYS A 192 -6.80 -13.16 -1.15
CA LYS A 192 -8.23 -13.45 -1.21
C LYS A 192 -8.89 -12.81 0.01
N ALA A 193 -10.01 -12.11 -0.20
CA ALA A 193 -10.80 -11.61 0.91
C ALA A 193 -11.23 -12.81 1.80
N PRO A 194 -11.02 -12.75 3.11
CA PRO A 194 -11.53 -13.78 4.01
C PRO A 194 -13.06 -13.72 4.03
N ASP A 195 -13.68 -14.85 4.33
CA ASP A 195 -15.08 -14.86 4.79
C ASP A 195 -15.05 -14.29 6.21
N VAL A 196 -15.38 -13.01 6.36
CA VAL A 196 -15.21 -12.28 7.62
C VAL A 196 -16.25 -12.76 8.63
N THR A 197 -15.95 -13.88 9.28
CA THR A 197 -16.65 -14.33 10.50
C THR A 197 -16.26 -13.44 11.68
N SER A 198 -17.00 -13.50 12.78
CA SER A 198 -16.64 -12.75 13.99
C SER A 198 -15.24 -13.09 14.52
N GLU A 199 -14.78 -14.33 14.30
CA GLU A 199 -13.46 -14.79 14.72
C GLU A 199 -12.34 -14.23 13.82
N GLU A 200 -12.63 -14.06 12.53
CA GLU A 200 -11.66 -13.53 11.55
C GLU A 200 -11.65 -12.00 11.49
N ARG A 201 -12.62 -11.33 12.15
CA ARG A 201 -12.75 -9.87 12.13
C ARG A 201 -11.48 -9.17 12.62
N GLY A 202 -10.88 -9.65 13.70
CA GLY A 202 -9.64 -9.10 14.22
C GLY A 202 -8.48 -9.20 13.23
N ALA A 203 -8.31 -10.37 12.60
CA ALA A 203 -7.32 -10.57 11.55
C ALA A 203 -7.53 -9.61 10.38
N TYR A 204 -8.79 -9.46 9.93
CA TYR A 204 -9.13 -8.55 8.84
C TYR A 204 -8.82 -7.09 9.17
N LEU A 205 -9.14 -6.66 10.39
CA LEU A 205 -8.84 -5.30 10.86
C LEU A 205 -7.34 -5.04 10.97
N VAL A 206 -6.55 -6.00 11.46
CA VAL A 206 -5.10 -5.83 11.69
C VAL A 206 -4.29 -6.03 10.41
N GLU A 207 -4.59 -7.08 9.63
CA GLU A 207 -3.79 -7.49 8.49
C GLU A 207 -4.17 -6.79 7.19
N THR A 208 -5.43 -6.34 7.08
CA THR A 208 -5.99 -5.77 5.85
C THR A 208 -6.28 -4.29 6.01
N LEU A 209 -7.33 -3.91 6.73
CA LEU A 209 -7.75 -2.52 6.81
C LEU A 209 -6.70 -1.66 7.54
N GLY A 210 -6.35 -2.04 8.75
CA GLY A 210 -5.40 -1.30 9.59
C GLY A 210 -3.95 -1.47 9.21
N HIS A 211 -3.62 -2.43 8.32
CA HIS A 211 -2.28 -2.68 7.79
C HIS A 211 -1.14 -2.49 8.81
N CYS A 212 -1.36 -2.90 10.07
CA CYS A 212 -0.48 -2.65 11.21
C CYS A 212 0.96 -3.12 10.97
N ALA A 213 1.12 -4.19 10.16
CA ALA A 213 2.42 -4.70 9.78
C ALA A 213 3.27 -3.71 8.96
N GLU A 214 2.66 -2.73 8.28
CA GLU A 214 3.40 -1.75 7.46
C GLU A 214 4.33 -0.89 8.32
N CYS A 215 3.92 -0.56 9.54
CA CYS A 215 4.75 0.16 10.52
C CYS A 215 5.45 -0.81 11.48
N HIS A 216 4.75 -1.83 11.98
CA HIS A 216 5.27 -2.71 13.03
C HIS A 216 6.13 -3.88 12.51
N SER A 217 6.78 -3.76 11.35
CA SER A 217 7.67 -4.79 10.81
C SER A 217 8.93 -4.17 10.19
N SER A 218 10.04 -4.89 10.25
CA SER A 218 11.23 -4.45 9.52
C SER A 218 11.13 -4.77 8.03
N ARG A 219 11.90 -4.03 7.23
CA ARG A 219 11.91 -4.15 5.76
C ARG A 219 13.28 -4.60 5.25
N ASN A 220 13.27 -5.23 4.09
CA ASN A 220 14.50 -5.54 3.35
C ASN A 220 14.98 -4.30 2.57
N LEU A 221 16.13 -4.41 1.89
CA LEU A 221 16.73 -3.33 1.09
C LEU A 221 15.87 -2.86 -0.08
N LEU A 222 14.86 -3.64 -0.49
CA LEU A 222 13.90 -3.28 -1.53
C LEU A 222 12.57 -2.77 -0.96
N GLY A 223 12.51 -2.50 0.36
CA GLY A 223 11.36 -1.94 1.04
C GLY A 223 10.23 -2.94 1.34
N ALA A 224 10.37 -4.22 1.02
CA ALA A 224 9.38 -5.23 1.35
C ALA A 224 9.47 -5.67 2.82
N ILE A 225 8.33 -5.93 3.44
CA ILE A 225 8.26 -6.47 4.81
C ILE A 225 8.96 -7.82 4.87
N LYS A 226 9.82 -8.03 5.88
CA LYS A 226 10.43 -9.31 6.15
C LYS A 226 9.43 -10.23 6.88
N PRO A 227 9.13 -11.43 6.36
CA PRO A 227 8.14 -12.31 6.99
C PRO A 227 8.50 -12.76 8.41
N ASP A 228 9.77 -12.95 8.69
CA ASP A 228 10.31 -13.39 9.99
C ASP A 228 10.22 -12.32 11.08
N THR A 229 10.20 -11.04 10.72
CA THR A 229 10.05 -9.91 11.66
C THR A 229 8.68 -9.21 11.56
N ARG A 230 7.70 -9.83 10.90
CA ARG A 230 6.35 -9.26 10.79
C ARG A 230 5.75 -9.04 12.18
N PHE A 231 5.28 -7.82 12.45
CA PHE A 231 4.81 -7.31 13.75
C PHE A 231 5.87 -7.24 14.87
N ALA A 232 7.12 -7.53 14.59
CA ALA A 232 8.21 -7.52 15.56
C ALA A 232 8.92 -6.16 15.72
N GLY A 233 8.32 -5.11 15.15
CA GLY A 233 8.88 -3.77 15.13
C GLY A 233 9.86 -3.55 13.98
N GLY A 234 10.30 -2.32 13.83
CA GLY A 234 11.23 -1.92 12.79
C GLY A 234 11.54 -0.43 12.83
N THR A 235 12.41 0.01 11.93
CA THR A 235 12.67 1.45 11.72
C THR A 235 11.36 2.13 11.30
N ASP A 236 11.10 3.32 11.83
CA ASP A 236 9.93 4.11 11.45
C ASP A 236 9.94 4.40 9.95
N PRO A 237 8.94 3.97 9.19
CA PRO A 237 8.89 4.22 7.75
C PRO A 237 8.66 5.69 7.38
N GLU A 238 8.22 6.52 8.33
CA GLU A 238 7.90 7.94 8.11
C GLU A 238 9.00 8.88 8.58
N GLY A 239 10.08 8.38 9.20
CA GLY A 239 11.11 9.27 9.70
C GLY A 239 12.22 8.62 10.53
N SER A 240 12.56 9.27 11.62
CA SER A 240 13.57 8.83 12.56
C SER A 240 12.92 8.19 13.77
N GLY A 241 13.29 6.97 14.09
CA GLY A 241 12.78 6.29 15.27
C GLY A 241 12.63 4.79 15.06
N PHE A 242 12.01 4.16 16.02
CA PHE A 242 11.75 2.74 16.03
C PHE A 242 10.30 2.46 16.42
N VAL A 243 9.57 1.80 15.54
CA VAL A 243 8.20 1.36 15.81
C VAL A 243 8.25 0.07 16.62
N PRO A 244 7.54 -0.03 17.76
CA PRO A 244 7.69 -1.13 18.69
C PRO A 244 7.16 -2.46 18.13
N ASN A 245 7.70 -3.54 18.67
CA ASN A 245 7.17 -4.90 18.52
C ASN A 245 5.80 -5.00 19.21
N ILE A 246 4.78 -5.48 18.50
CA ILE A 246 3.42 -5.70 19.02
C ILE A 246 3.08 -7.19 19.13
N THR A 247 4.06 -8.08 19.02
CA THR A 247 3.83 -9.52 19.27
C THR A 247 3.85 -9.81 20.77
N PRO A 248 3.32 -10.97 21.21
CA PRO A 248 3.35 -11.39 22.62
C PRO A 248 4.75 -11.40 23.25
N ARG A 249 5.81 -11.41 22.44
CA ARG A 249 7.18 -11.30 22.96
C ARG A 249 7.45 -9.97 23.70
N ARG A 250 6.80 -8.89 23.29
CA ARG A 250 6.99 -7.54 23.86
C ARG A 250 5.82 -7.10 24.73
N ILE A 251 4.59 -7.41 24.29
CA ILE A 251 3.36 -7.00 24.98
C ILE A 251 2.60 -8.19 25.59
N GLY A 252 3.31 -9.28 25.91
CA GLY A 252 2.68 -10.49 26.46
C GLY A 252 1.97 -10.26 27.79
N ASP A 253 2.48 -9.34 28.62
CA ASP A 253 1.91 -8.98 29.89
C ASP A 253 0.67 -8.05 29.79
N TRP A 254 0.41 -7.48 28.60
CA TRP A 254 -0.79 -6.69 28.37
C TRP A 254 -2.00 -7.62 28.22
N THR A 255 -3.10 -7.27 28.88
CA THR A 255 -4.39 -7.93 28.67
C THR A 255 -5.05 -7.47 27.37
N GLU A 256 -6.08 -8.17 26.90
CA GLU A 256 -6.91 -7.71 25.77
C GLU A 256 -7.53 -6.34 26.09
N ASP A 257 -7.99 -6.14 27.33
CA ASP A 257 -8.55 -4.86 27.79
C ASP A 257 -7.50 -3.72 27.75
N ASN A 258 -6.23 -4.00 28.09
CA ASN A 258 -5.16 -3.00 27.96
C ASN A 258 -4.94 -2.58 26.53
N ILE A 259 -5.00 -3.51 25.57
CA ILE A 259 -4.85 -3.21 24.15
C ILE A 259 -6.07 -2.45 23.63
N GLU A 260 -7.29 -2.87 24.01
CA GLU A 260 -8.53 -2.16 23.67
C GLU A 260 -8.51 -0.72 24.18
N GLU A 261 -8.16 -0.53 25.46
CA GLU A 261 -8.06 0.80 26.09
C GLU A 261 -7.02 1.67 25.38
N MET A 262 -5.86 1.10 25.02
CA MET A 262 -4.84 1.82 24.26
C MET A 262 -5.36 2.24 22.89
N LEU A 263 -6.09 1.38 22.18
CA LEU A 263 -6.70 1.71 20.89
C LEU A 263 -7.81 2.75 21.00
N ARG A 264 -8.45 2.87 22.17
CA ARG A 264 -9.52 3.81 22.45
C ARG A 264 -9.01 5.17 22.91
N THR A 265 -7.96 5.21 23.73
CA THR A 265 -7.51 6.43 24.44
C THR A 265 -6.07 6.85 24.14
N GLY A 266 -5.27 5.94 23.59
CA GLY A 266 -3.83 6.11 23.43
C GLY A 266 -3.02 5.91 24.72
N GLN A 267 -3.65 5.52 25.84
CA GLN A 267 -2.94 5.25 27.10
C GLN A 267 -2.40 3.82 27.12
N THR A 268 -1.16 3.68 27.57
CA THR A 268 -0.52 2.38 27.76
C THR A 268 -0.62 1.93 29.22
N PRO A 269 -0.53 0.62 29.55
CA PRO A 269 -0.68 0.12 30.91
C PRO A 269 0.35 0.68 31.93
N ASP A 270 1.50 1.13 31.41
CA ASP A 270 2.56 1.79 32.20
C ASP A 270 2.34 3.31 32.34
N HIS A 271 1.11 3.78 32.09
CA HIS A 271 0.71 5.19 32.18
C HIS A 271 1.40 6.12 31.17
N GLY A 272 2.03 5.54 30.12
CA GLY A 272 2.53 6.27 28.96
C GLY A 272 1.41 6.63 27.99
N ARG A 273 1.78 7.33 26.91
CA ARG A 273 0.90 7.59 25.76
C ARG A 273 1.61 7.26 24.45
N VAL A 274 0.85 6.71 23.53
CA VAL A 274 1.31 6.56 22.14
C VAL A 274 1.47 7.93 21.50
N GLY A 275 2.47 8.07 20.66
CA GLY A 275 2.78 9.32 19.93
C GLY A 275 3.04 9.07 18.46
N SER A 276 3.52 10.13 17.76
CA SER A 276 3.77 10.10 16.31
C SER A 276 2.55 9.62 15.54
N SER A 277 2.72 8.96 14.42
CA SER A 277 1.65 8.42 13.56
C SER A 277 0.69 7.45 14.29
N MET A 278 1.14 6.79 15.38
CA MET A 278 0.24 5.94 16.19
C MET A 278 -0.86 6.76 16.90
N ALA A 279 -0.64 8.03 17.20
CA ALA A 279 -1.68 8.90 17.75
C ALA A 279 -2.83 9.09 16.74
N ASP A 280 -2.52 9.22 15.45
CA ASP A 280 -3.53 9.33 14.38
C ASP A 280 -4.29 8.00 14.19
N VAL A 281 -3.61 6.87 14.37
CA VAL A 281 -4.29 5.56 14.40
C VAL A 281 -5.31 5.52 15.54
N VAL A 282 -4.95 5.98 16.74
CA VAL A 282 -5.88 6.03 17.88
C VAL A 282 -7.07 6.94 17.61
N LEU A 283 -6.91 8.10 16.99
CA LEU A 283 -8.03 8.97 16.63
C LEU A 283 -9.07 8.27 15.75
N ASN A 284 -8.65 7.34 14.93
CA ASN A 284 -9.52 6.54 14.07
C ASN A 284 -10.09 5.32 14.82
N THR A 285 -9.24 4.55 15.53
CA THR A 285 -9.69 3.35 16.26
C THR A 285 -10.64 3.67 17.41
N ALA A 286 -10.50 4.83 18.05
CA ALA A 286 -11.44 5.32 19.05
C ALA A 286 -12.88 5.44 18.53
N GLN A 287 -13.07 5.64 17.23
CA GLN A 287 -14.38 5.75 16.56
C GLN A 287 -14.94 4.41 16.06
N LEU A 288 -14.15 3.33 16.09
CA LEU A 288 -14.63 1.99 15.82
C LEU A 288 -15.52 1.48 16.97
N SER A 289 -16.29 0.44 16.72
CA SER A 289 -17.06 -0.21 17.78
C SER A 289 -16.13 -0.83 18.83
N GLN A 290 -16.60 -0.95 20.06
CA GLN A 290 -15.88 -1.67 21.10
C GLN A 290 -15.55 -3.11 20.65
N SER A 291 -16.52 -3.80 20.04
CA SER A 291 -16.32 -5.16 19.53
C SER A 291 -15.23 -5.27 18.46
N ASP A 292 -15.04 -4.25 17.61
CA ASP A 292 -13.95 -4.22 16.63
C ASP A 292 -12.59 -4.02 17.33
N ARG A 293 -12.51 -3.14 18.33
CA ARG A 293 -11.27 -2.95 19.10
C ARG A 293 -10.90 -4.20 19.92
N GLU A 294 -11.89 -4.86 20.53
CA GLU A 294 -11.69 -6.14 21.22
C GLU A 294 -11.23 -7.24 20.25
N ALA A 295 -11.79 -7.28 19.02
CA ALA A 295 -11.36 -8.23 18.00
C ALA A 295 -9.91 -7.98 17.58
N ILE A 296 -9.50 -6.71 17.42
CA ILE A 296 -8.10 -6.33 17.18
C ILE A 296 -7.22 -6.80 18.35
N ALA A 297 -7.60 -6.50 19.59
CA ALA A 297 -6.84 -6.85 20.79
C ALA A 297 -6.62 -8.38 20.87
N ARG A 298 -7.69 -9.15 20.70
CA ARG A 298 -7.66 -10.62 20.68
C ARG A 298 -6.72 -11.14 19.61
N TYR A 299 -6.81 -10.63 18.38
CA TYR A 299 -5.95 -11.07 17.29
C TYR A 299 -4.47 -10.75 17.56
N VAL A 300 -4.18 -9.55 18.06
CA VAL A 300 -2.81 -9.14 18.41
C VAL A 300 -2.20 -10.06 19.48
N LYS A 301 -2.98 -10.51 20.46
CA LYS A 301 -2.55 -11.49 21.47
C LYS A 301 -2.27 -12.89 20.89
N LEU A 302 -2.88 -13.23 19.76
CA LEU A 302 -2.68 -14.51 19.06
C LEU A 302 -1.52 -14.48 18.06
N LEU A 303 -0.89 -13.32 17.83
CA LEU A 303 0.26 -13.22 16.91
C LEU A 303 1.40 -14.14 17.40
N PRO A 304 2.17 -14.75 16.47
CA PRO A 304 3.37 -15.50 16.84
C PRO A 304 4.36 -14.61 17.59
N ALA A 305 4.82 -15.07 18.77
CA ALA A 305 5.83 -14.37 19.54
C ALA A 305 7.15 -14.31 18.76
N ARG A 306 7.64 -13.10 18.48
CA ARG A 306 8.84 -12.84 17.69
C ARG A 306 9.82 -11.94 18.43
N PRO A 307 11.13 -12.19 18.35
CA PRO A 307 12.14 -11.27 18.86
C PRO A 307 11.98 -9.90 18.21
N THR A 308 12.20 -8.85 19.00
CA THR A 308 12.20 -7.48 18.44
C THR A 308 13.25 -7.37 17.32
N ALA A 309 12.86 -6.84 16.18
CA ALA A 309 13.78 -6.59 15.08
C ALA A 309 14.89 -5.63 15.52
N ALA A 310 16.09 -5.84 15.01
CA ALA A 310 17.16 -4.87 15.20
C ALA A 310 16.81 -3.54 14.49
N PRO A 311 17.16 -2.39 15.08
CA PRO A 311 16.96 -1.08 14.46
C PRO A 311 17.73 -0.92 13.15
#